data_b959ea05a7915d2c2110588158ed68e4
#
_entry.id   b959ea05a7915d2c2110588158ed68e4
#
_cell.length_a   1.000
_cell.length_b   1.000
_cell.length_c   1.000
_cell.angle_alpha   90.00
_cell.angle_beta   90.00
_cell.angle_gamma   90.00
#
_symmetry.space_group_name_H-M   'P 1'
#
loop_
_entity.id
_entity.type
_entity.pdbx_description
1 polymer ?
#
loop_
_entity_poly.entity_id
_entity_poly.type
_entity_poly.pdbx_seq_one_letter_code
_entity_poly.pdbx_strand_id
1 'polypeptide(L)'
;MGVIPRREATLPLPDRKEKDIAVISRVGKAVCFKVLGFGKKDNRPCVFLSRRAAQEDCLENHLRHLLPGQILSVRVTHEEPFGAFVDIGCGIVSLLSIDCISVSRISHPRDRFAVGESIYAVVKAVEPEGRVQLSHKELLGTWAQNAALYLPGETVAGIIRSVEDYGVFVELTPNLAGLAEPCEGVRAGQHAGVYIKSILPEKMKIKLIIVDAFDAPYAPQPVQYFLTEGVLRRWRYSPPECSRVVETVFGE
;
A
#
# COMPACT_ATOMS: atom_id res chain seq x y z
N MET A 1 31.32 -5.27 -19.98
CA MET A 1 31.01 -4.55 -18.74
C MET A 1 29.97 -3.48 -19.05
N GLY A 2 28.89 -3.35 -18.24
CA GLY A 2 27.90 -2.26 -18.35
C GLY A 2 28.37 -1.06 -17.52
N VAL A 3 28.24 0.16 -18.06
CA VAL A 3 28.62 1.40 -17.38
C VAL A 3 27.46 2.39 -17.46
N ILE A 4 26.97 2.85 -16.33
CA ILE A 4 26.02 3.97 -16.23
C ILE A 4 26.82 5.22 -15.83
N PRO A 5 27.01 6.20 -16.72
CA PRO A 5 27.61 7.48 -16.33
C PRO A 5 26.78 8.17 -15.26
N ARG A 6 27.39 8.95 -14.36
CA ARG A 6 26.69 9.62 -13.25
C ARG A 6 25.48 10.44 -13.73
N ARG A 7 25.61 11.22 -14.79
CA ARG A 7 24.55 12.02 -15.41
C ARG A 7 23.37 11.18 -15.96
N GLU A 8 23.61 9.88 -16.18
CA GLU A 8 22.62 8.92 -16.69
C GLU A 8 22.04 8.03 -15.57
N ALA A 9 22.40 8.28 -14.31
CA ALA A 9 22.05 7.42 -13.21
C ALA A 9 20.64 7.69 -12.63
N THR A 10 20.07 8.87 -12.81
CA THR A 10 18.74 9.26 -12.31
C THR A 10 18.19 10.44 -13.06
N LEU A 11 16.85 10.60 -13.01
CA LEU A 11 16.19 11.82 -13.47
C LEU A 11 16.69 13.04 -12.69
N PRO A 12 16.92 14.17 -13.36
CA PRO A 12 17.21 15.43 -12.68
C PRO A 12 15.95 15.87 -11.91
N LEU A 13 16.12 16.23 -10.64
CA LEU A 13 15.05 16.85 -9.85
C LEU A 13 15.08 18.36 -10.09
N PRO A 14 13.94 19.04 -10.34
CA PRO A 14 13.88 20.44 -10.73
C PRO A 14 14.65 21.40 -9.78
N ASP A 15 14.67 21.10 -8.47
CA ASP A 15 15.21 21.99 -7.44
C ASP A 15 16.38 21.42 -6.63
N ARG A 16 16.97 20.30 -7.03
CA ARG A 16 18.03 19.67 -6.23
C ARG A 16 19.21 19.26 -7.10
N LYS A 17 20.39 19.73 -6.74
CA LYS A 17 21.65 19.14 -7.21
C LYS A 17 21.56 17.62 -7.00
N GLU A 18 21.96 16.84 -8.03
CA GLU A 18 22.02 15.38 -7.94
C GLU A 18 22.69 14.97 -6.63
N LYS A 19 21.89 14.46 -5.69
CA LYS A 19 22.42 13.97 -4.43
C LYS A 19 23.10 12.64 -4.69
N ASP A 20 24.33 12.48 -4.27
CA ASP A 20 25.07 11.21 -4.34
C ASP A 20 24.27 10.04 -3.76
N ILE A 21 23.43 10.31 -2.75
CA ILE A 21 22.56 9.32 -2.12
C ILE A 21 21.60 8.65 -3.11
N ALA A 22 21.13 9.36 -4.15
CA ALA A 22 20.23 8.80 -5.17
C ALA A 22 20.92 7.73 -6.04
N VAL A 23 22.24 7.82 -6.17
CA VAL A 23 23.07 6.84 -6.89
C VAL A 23 23.54 5.74 -5.93
N ILE A 24 24.06 6.13 -4.76
CA ILE A 24 24.62 5.21 -3.76
C ILE A 24 23.56 4.24 -3.25
N SER A 25 22.31 4.69 -3.05
CA SER A 25 21.20 3.86 -2.59
C SER A 25 20.78 2.75 -3.58
N ARG A 26 21.35 2.75 -4.80
CA ARG A 26 21.11 1.74 -5.84
C ARG A 26 22.20 0.68 -5.94
N VAL A 27 23.28 0.82 -5.20
CA VAL A 27 24.34 -0.19 -5.18
C VAL A 27 23.77 -1.51 -4.67
N GLY A 28 24.04 -2.60 -5.39
CA GLY A 28 23.54 -3.94 -5.08
C GLY A 28 22.05 -4.17 -5.41
N LYS A 29 21.36 -3.22 -6.04
CA LYS A 29 19.95 -3.35 -6.44
C LYS A 29 19.81 -3.41 -7.96
N ALA A 30 18.82 -4.16 -8.44
CA ALA A 30 18.45 -4.16 -9.85
C ALA A 30 17.95 -2.78 -10.28
N VAL A 31 18.30 -2.38 -11.50
CA VAL A 31 17.85 -1.11 -12.10
C VAL A 31 17.43 -1.33 -13.56
N CYS A 32 16.39 -0.64 -14.00
CA CYS A 32 16.03 -0.55 -15.40
C CYS A 32 16.99 0.39 -16.12
N PHE A 33 17.36 0.07 -17.36
CA PHE A 33 18.23 0.91 -18.19
C PHE A 33 17.91 0.76 -19.68
N LYS A 34 18.29 1.78 -20.45
CA LYS A 34 18.40 1.71 -21.92
C LYS A 34 19.86 1.63 -22.32
N VAL A 35 20.16 0.91 -23.41
CA VAL A 35 21.48 0.87 -24.01
C VAL A 35 21.68 2.14 -24.83
N LEU A 36 22.70 2.92 -24.51
CA LEU A 36 23.07 4.13 -25.27
C LEU A 36 24.02 3.82 -26.42
N GLY A 37 24.88 2.82 -26.26
CA GLY A 37 25.86 2.45 -27.27
C GLY A 37 26.96 1.55 -26.72
N PHE A 38 27.87 1.20 -27.63
CA PHE A 38 29.04 0.36 -27.33
C PHE A 38 30.30 1.19 -27.45
N GLY A 39 31.29 0.92 -26.62
CA GLY A 39 32.55 1.65 -26.63
C GLY A 39 33.62 1.00 -25.78
N LYS A 40 34.64 1.79 -25.38
CA LYS A 40 35.70 1.36 -24.50
C LYS A 40 35.80 2.28 -23.30
N LYS A 41 36.02 1.71 -22.11
CA LYS A 41 36.37 2.40 -20.90
C LYS A 41 37.63 1.74 -20.33
N ASP A 42 38.66 2.52 -20.03
CA ASP A 42 39.96 2.03 -19.55
C ASP A 42 40.54 0.93 -20.47
N ASN A 43 40.43 1.15 -21.78
CA ASN A 43 40.83 0.25 -22.85
C ASN A 43 40.12 -1.11 -22.89
N ARG A 44 39.02 -1.31 -22.13
CA ARG A 44 38.18 -2.51 -22.11
C ARG A 44 36.85 -2.27 -22.80
N PRO A 45 36.34 -3.25 -23.58
CA PRO A 45 35.02 -3.13 -24.19
C PRO A 45 33.94 -2.93 -23.13
N CYS A 46 33.04 -1.98 -23.35
CA CYS A 46 31.93 -1.71 -22.45
C CYS A 46 30.67 -1.31 -23.23
N VAL A 47 29.52 -1.45 -22.56
CA VAL A 47 28.21 -0.96 -23.00
C VAL A 47 27.85 0.23 -22.12
N PHE A 48 27.54 1.36 -22.75
CA PHE A 48 27.02 2.54 -22.03
C PHE A 48 25.53 2.41 -21.87
N LEU A 49 25.07 2.58 -20.63
CA LEU A 49 23.70 2.40 -20.19
C LEU A 49 23.17 3.70 -19.60
N SER A 50 21.85 3.91 -19.72
CA SER A 50 21.16 5.04 -19.09
C SER A 50 19.94 4.55 -18.32
N ARG A 51 19.97 4.74 -17.01
CA ARG A 51 18.79 4.59 -16.16
C ARG A 51 17.85 5.79 -16.37
N ARG A 52 18.39 6.98 -16.51
CA ARG A 52 17.65 8.21 -16.80
C ARG A 52 16.77 8.05 -18.04
N ALA A 53 17.32 7.59 -19.17
CA ALA A 53 16.54 7.39 -20.40
C ALA A 53 15.43 6.35 -20.24
N ALA A 54 15.63 5.30 -19.42
CA ALA A 54 14.58 4.35 -19.11
C ALA A 54 13.45 4.98 -18.25
N GLN A 55 13.81 5.86 -17.33
CA GLN A 55 12.83 6.57 -16.50
C GLN A 55 12.07 7.65 -17.30
N GLU A 56 12.74 8.39 -18.18
CA GLU A 56 12.12 9.36 -19.09
C GLU A 56 11.09 8.67 -20.00
N ASP A 57 11.46 7.54 -20.59
CA ASP A 57 10.55 6.74 -21.40
C ASP A 57 9.32 6.22 -20.61
N CYS A 58 9.55 5.75 -19.40
CA CYS A 58 8.48 5.32 -18.52
C CYS A 58 7.52 6.46 -18.17
N LEU A 59 8.05 7.65 -17.87
CA LEU A 59 7.23 8.84 -17.62
C LEU A 59 6.40 9.22 -18.84
N GLU A 60 7.02 9.32 -20.02
CA GLU A 60 6.36 9.76 -21.25
C GLU A 60 5.30 8.77 -21.74
N ASN A 61 5.64 7.47 -21.76
CA ASN A 61 4.83 6.45 -22.44
C ASN A 61 3.89 5.69 -21.50
N HIS A 62 4.06 5.79 -20.16
CA HIS A 62 3.23 5.07 -19.21
C HIS A 62 2.63 5.99 -18.14
N LEU A 63 3.46 6.69 -17.37
CA LEU A 63 2.98 7.38 -16.16
C LEU A 63 2.14 8.64 -16.45
N ARG A 64 2.43 9.35 -17.55
CA ARG A 64 1.62 10.52 -17.98
C ARG A 64 0.23 10.15 -18.50
N HIS A 65 0.04 8.89 -18.86
CA HIS A 65 -1.24 8.37 -19.37
C HIS A 65 -2.07 7.67 -18.31
N LEU A 66 -1.58 7.63 -17.07
CA LEU A 66 -2.34 7.07 -15.96
C LEU A 66 -3.59 7.89 -15.68
N LEU A 67 -4.69 7.18 -15.50
CA LEU A 67 -5.98 7.77 -15.17
C LEU A 67 -6.30 7.57 -13.69
N PRO A 68 -6.92 8.55 -13.03
CA PRO A 68 -7.50 8.33 -11.72
C PRO A 68 -8.41 7.11 -11.72
N GLY A 69 -8.31 6.29 -10.69
CA GLY A 69 -9.02 5.02 -10.58
C GLY A 69 -8.35 3.82 -11.25
N GLN A 70 -7.32 4.03 -12.06
CA GLN A 70 -6.59 2.92 -12.70
C GLN A 70 -5.83 2.08 -11.67
N ILE A 71 -5.97 0.76 -11.76
CA ILE A 71 -5.27 -0.18 -10.88
C ILE A 71 -3.92 -0.55 -11.49
N LEU A 72 -2.87 -0.51 -10.66
CA LEU A 72 -1.50 -0.81 -11.03
C LEU A 72 -0.92 -1.89 -10.11
N SER A 73 -0.06 -2.74 -10.66
CA SER A 73 0.86 -3.54 -9.86
C SER A 73 2.10 -2.71 -9.56
N VAL A 74 2.43 -2.58 -8.28
CA VAL A 74 3.54 -1.76 -7.79
C VAL A 74 4.39 -2.58 -6.81
N ARG A 75 5.66 -2.19 -6.61
CA ARG A 75 6.56 -2.91 -5.72
C ARG A 75 6.97 -2.07 -4.52
N VAL A 76 6.79 -2.58 -3.32
CA VAL A 76 7.23 -1.93 -2.08
C VAL A 76 8.76 -1.85 -2.05
N THR A 77 9.31 -0.64 -1.93
CA THR A 77 10.77 -0.39 -1.95
C THR A 77 11.31 0.01 -0.60
N HIS A 78 10.49 0.67 0.22
CA HIS A 78 10.86 1.17 1.54
C HIS A 78 9.60 1.49 2.35
N GLU A 79 9.70 1.42 3.67
CA GLU A 79 8.60 1.66 4.60
C GLU A 79 9.02 2.68 5.65
N GLU A 80 8.10 3.62 5.94
CA GLU A 80 8.21 4.62 6.99
C GLU A 80 6.91 4.67 7.79
N PRO A 81 6.90 5.16 9.03
CA PRO A 81 5.67 5.21 9.82
C PRO A 81 4.50 5.95 9.17
N PHE A 82 4.78 6.90 8.26
CA PHE A 82 3.77 7.68 7.57
C PHE A 82 3.30 7.07 6.24
N GLY A 83 3.92 5.97 5.78
CA GLY A 83 3.52 5.30 4.54
C GLY A 83 4.60 4.42 3.92
N ALA A 84 4.24 3.74 2.83
CA ALA A 84 5.13 2.90 2.05
C ALA A 84 5.55 3.61 0.76
N PHE A 85 6.83 3.53 0.42
CA PHE A 85 7.34 3.94 -0.88
C PHE A 85 7.27 2.76 -1.84
N VAL A 86 6.63 2.97 -2.97
CA VAL A 86 6.42 1.93 -3.98
C VAL A 86 6.99 2.35 -5.33
N ASP A 87 7.59 1.40 -6.04
CA ASP A 87 8.05 1.56 -7.41
C ASP A 87 6.85 1.38 -8.35
N ILE A 88 6.51 2.42 -9.09
CA ILE A 88 5.41 2.46 -10.05
C ILE A 88 5.87 2.22 -11.49
N GLY A 89 7.15 1.95 -11.69
CA GLY A 89 7.78 1.64 -12.96
C GLY A 89 9.18 2.22 -13.07
N CYS A 90 10.12 1.42 -13.57
CA CYS A 90 11.51 1.79 -13.86
C CYS A 90 12.27 2.45 -12.69
N GLY A 91 11.91 2.16 -11.45
CA GLY A 91 12.49 2.76 -10.25
C GLY A 91 12.01 4.19 -9.99
N ILE A 92 10.87 4.59 -10.56
CA ILE A 92 10.14 5.80 -10.21
C ILE A 92 9.30 5.49 -8.99
N VAL A 93 9.53 6.24 -7.92
CA VAL A 93 8.95 5.94 -6.61
C VAL A 93 7.81 6.91 -6.30
N SER A 94 6.69 6.35 -5.84
CA SER A 94 5.54 7.08 -5.29
C SER A 94 5.33 6.72 -3.82
N LEU A 95 4.67 7.61 -3.09
CA LEU A 95 4.27 7.40 -1.70
C LEU A 95 2.82 6.88 -1.64
N LEU A 96 2.66 5.74 -0.97
CA LEU A 96 1.38 5.24 -0.50
C LEU A 96 1.24 5.62 0.97
N SER A 97 0.48 6.68 1.26
CA SER A 97 0.26 7.17 2.62
C SER A 97 -0.39 6.10 3.51
N ILE A 98 -0.05 6.08 4.80
CA ILE A 98 -0.57 5.10 5.75
C ILE A 98 -2.10 5.11 5.81
N ASP A 99 -2.75 6.28 5.69
CA ASP A 99 -4.21 6.43 5.67
C ASP A 99 -4.88 5.88 4.40
N CYS A 100 -4.08 5.62 3.36
CA CYS A 100 -4.51 5.04 2.09
C CYS A 100 -4.25 3.53 1.99
N ILE A 101 -3.63 2.91 2.99
CA ILE A 101 -3.27 1.48 2.96
C ILE A 101 -4.47 0.60 3.27
N SER A 102 -5.20 0.88 4.35
CA SER A 102 -6.39 0.13 4.78
C SER A 102 -7.34 1.01 5.57
N VAL A 103 -8.59 0.55 5.72
CA VAL A 103 -9.59 1.26 6.56
C VAL A 103 -9.30 1.03 8.04
N SER A 104 -8.91 -0.18 8.42
CA SER A 104 -8.40 -0.44 9.76
C SER A 104 -7.09 0.29 9.96
N ARG A 105 -6.99 1.01 11.07
CA ARG A 105 -5.77 1.74 11.43
C ARG A 105 -4.62 0.78 11.71
N ILE A 106 -3.47 1.12 11.18
CA ILE A 106 -2.20 0.43 11.43
C ILE A 106 -1.19 1.44 11.97
N SER A 107 -0.23 0.96 12.72
CA SER A 107 0.84 1.81 13.28
C SER A 107 2.01 1.98 12.32
N HIS A 108 2.19 1.01 11.40
CA HIS A 108 3.28 1.01 10.45
C HIS A 108 2.90 0.19 9.20
N PRO A 109 3.38 0.55 7.98
CA PRO A 109 3.11 -0.23 6.77
C PRO A 109 3.51 -1.70 6.82
N ARG A 110 4.55 -2.06 7.61
CA ARG A 110 4.97 -3.45 7.85
C ARG A 110 3.88 -4.35 8.44
N ASP A 111 2.81 -3.76 8.98
CA ASP A 111 1.63 -4.51 9.42
C ASP A 111 0.83 -5.08 8.24
N ARG A 112 1.17 -4.67 7.00
CA ARG A 112 0.49 -5.07 5.75
C ARG A 112 1.42 -5.61 4.69
N PHE A 113 2.60 -5.03 4.55
CA PHE A 113 3.51 -5.27 3.44
C PHE A 113 4.89 -5.67 3.93
N ALA A 114 5.65 -6.25 3.03
CA ALA A 114 7.09 -6.45 3.18
C ALA A 114 7.85 -5.71 2.08
N VAL A 115 9.04 -5.20 2.40
CA VAL A 115 9.93 -4.60 1.40
C VAL A 115 10.27 -5.63 0.32
N GLY A 116 10.07 -5.27 -0.94
CA GLY A 116 10.25 -6.16 -2.09
C GLY A 116 8.98 -6.86 -2.55
N GLU A 117 7.91 -6.79 -1.79
CA GLU A 117 6.60 -7.34 -2.16
C GLU A 117 5.97 -6.59 -3.32
N SER A 118 5.27 -7.32 -4.20
CA SER A 118 4.43 -6.75 -5.25
C SER A 118 3.00 -6.69 -4.76
N ILE A 119 2.42 -5.49 -4.80
CA ILE A 119 1.05 -5.21 -4.36
C ILE A 119 0.28 -4.51 -5.46
N TYR A 120 -1.04 -4.47 -5.35
CA TYR A 120 -1.87 -3.63 -6.21
C TYR A 120 -2.15 -2.30 -5.52
N ALA A 121 -2.22 -1.23 -6.31
CA ALA A 121 -2.63 0.09 -5.84
C ALA A 121 -3.48 0.77 -6.91
N VAL A 122 -4.37 1.65 -6.50
CA VAL A 122 -5.19 2.47 -7.40
C VAL A 122 -4.61 3.88 -7.48
N VAL A 123 -4.56 4.43 -8.69
CA VAL A 123 -4.17 5.82 -8.92
C VAL A 123 -5.25 6.73 -8.36
N LYS A 124 -4.93 7.50 -7.34
CA LYS A 124 -5.86 8.45 -6.74
C LYS A 124 -5.89 9.77 -7.51
N ALA A 125 -4.73 10.27 -7.86
CA ALA A 125 -4.55 11.47 -8.67
C ALA A 125 -3.18 11.45 -9.35
N VAL A 126 -3.09 12.16 -10.48
CA VAL A 126 -1.82 12.49 -11.14
C VAL A 126 -1.65 13.99 -11.07
N GLU A 127 -0.63 14.46 -10.38
CA GLU A 127 -0.33 15.88 -10.23
C GLU A 127 0.28 16.44 -11.53
N PRO A 128 0.14 17.75 -11.80
CA PRO A 128 0.72 18.39 -12.99
C PRO A 128 2.23 18.17 -13.13
N GLU A 129 2.93 18.03 -12.00
CA GLU A 129 4.36 17.77 -11.95
C GLU A 129 4.74 16.29 -12.22
N GLY A 130 3.77 15.44 -12.55
CA GLY A 130 3.95 14.02 -12.82
C GLY A 130 4.06 13.14 -11.57
N ARG A 131 3.74 13.66 -10.39
CA ARG A 131 3.62 12.84 -9.18
C ARG A 131 2.32 12.06 -9.21
N VAL A 132 2.39 10.77 -8.94
CA VAL A 132 1.24 9.89 -8.87
C VAL A 132 0.89 9.64 -7.41
N GLN A 133 -0.31 10.04 -6.99
CA GLN A 133 -0.84 9.69 -5.67
C GLN A 133 -1.54 8.35 -5.77
N LEU A 134 -1.27 7.47 -4.80
CA LEU A 134 -1.80 6.11 -4.77
C LEU A 134 -2.68 5.87 -3.55
N SER A 135 -3.61 4.93 -3.71
CA SER A 135 -4.38 4.36 -2.63
C SER A 135 -4.46 2.84 -2.80
N HIS A 136 -4.74 2.13 -1.73
CA HIS A 136 -4.77 0.66 -1.70
C HIS A 136 -6.07 0.14 -1.07
N LYS A 137 -6.59 0.85 -0.07
CA LYS A 137 -7.78 0.42 0.69
C LYS A 137 -9.01 0.15 -0.16
N GLU A 138 -9.16 0.82 -1.29
CA GLU A 138 -10.30 0.64 -2.18
C GLU A 138 -10.31 -0.73 -2.86
N LEU A 139 -9.14 -1.38 -2.94
CA LEU A 139 -8.98 -2.70 -3.53
C LEU A 139 -9.31 -3.84 -2.56
N LEU A 140 -9.42 -3.53 -1.26
CA LEU A 140 -9.64 -4.48 -0.17
C LEU A 140 -11.13 -4.69 0.15
N GLY A 141 -12.01 -4.27 -0.74
CA GLY A 141 -13.45 -4.44 -0.61
C GLY A 141 -14.15 -3.39 0.25
N THR A 142 -15.46 -3.37 0.14
CA THR A 142 -16.36 -2.51 0.93
C THR A 142 -16.58 -3.10 2.33
N TRP A 143 -17.21 -2.33 3.22
CA TRP A 143 -17.61 -2.84 4.54
C TRP A 143 -18.47 -4.08 4.43
N ALA A 144 -19.49 -4.04 3.56
CA ALA A 144 -20.43 -5.16 3.38
C ALA A 144 -19.74 -6.42 2.82
N GLN A 145 -18.83 -6.27 1.85
CA GLN A 145 -18.07 -7.39 1.30
C GLN A 145 -17.20 -8.07 2.36
N ASN A 146 -16.53 -7.29 3.20
CA ASN A 146 -15.72 -7.84 4.29
C ASN A 146 -16.59 -8.43 5.41
N ALA A 147 -17.69 -7.78 5.77
CA ALA A 147 -18.61 -8.28 6.80
C ALA A 147 -19.30 -9.58 6.39
N ALA A 148 -19.54 -9.78 5.09
CA ALA A 148 -20.15 -11.02 4.56
C ALA A 148 -19.27 -12.27 4.73
N LEU A 149 -17.99 -12.11 5.10
CA LEU A 149 -17.10 -13.24 5.44
C LEU A 149 -17.39 -13.83 6.82
N TYR A 150 -18.27 -13.23 7.60
CA TYR A 150 -18.50 -13.56 9.00
C TYR A 150 -19.97 -13.67 9.34
N LEU A 151 -20.29 -14.53 10.31
CA LEU A 151 -21.64 -14.68 10.85
C LEU A 151 -21.67 -14.39 12.36
N PRO A 152 -22.75 -13.81 12.90
CA PRO A 152 -22.96 -13.75 14.34
C PRO A 152 -22.95 -15.15 14.94
N GLY A 153 -22.30 -15.32 16.09
CA GLY A 153 -22.15 -16.62 16.76
C GLY A 153 -20.84 -17.34 16.46
N GLU A 154 -20.03 -16.87 15.51
CA GLU A 154 -18.72 -17.46 15.20
C GLU A 154 -17.64 -16.91 16.12
N THR A 155 -16.62 -17.75 16.39
CA THR A 155 -15.36 -17.34 16.98
C THR A 155 -14.29 -17.33 15.90
N VAL A 156 -13.65 -16.19 15.71
CA VAL A 156 -12.69 -15.95 14.63
C VAL A 156 -11.42 -15.31 15.16
N ALA A 157 -10.34 -15.42 14.38
CA ALA A 157 -9.08 -14.76 14.71
C ALA A 157 -9.13 -13.26 14.31
N GLY A 158 -8.46 -12.43 15.10
CA GLY A 158 -8.27 -11.02 14.82
C GLY A 158 -6.95 -10.51 15.39
N ILE A 159 -6.66 -9.22 15.13
CA ILE A 159 -5.48 -8.54 15.67
C ILE A 159 -5.95 -7.32 16.43
N ILE A 160 -5.54 -7.18 17.69
CA ILE A 160 -5.84 -6.01 18.53
C ILE A 160 -5.07 -4.81 17.95
N ARG A 161 -5.80 -3.78 17.50
CA ARG A 161 -5.21 -2.56 16.91
C ARG A 161 -5.12 -1.41 17.90
N SER A 162 -6.11 -1.25 18.78
CA SER A 162 -6.05 -0.30 19.87
C SER A 162 -6.88 -0.76 21.06
N VAL A 163 -6.48 -0.28 22.24
CA VAL A 163 -7.19 -0.49 23.51
C VAL A 163 -7.56 0.89 24.04
N GLU A 164 -8.86 1.12 24.16
CA GLU A 164 -9.44 2.37 24.61
C GLU A 164 -10.26 2.12 25.89
N ASP A 165 -10.54 3.14 26.67
CA ASP A 165 -11.32 3.02 27.90
C ASP A 165 -12.73 2.43 27.70
N TYR A 166 -13.29 2.66 26.51
CA TYR A 166 -14.63 2.19 26.15
C TYR A 166 -14.65 0.87 25.36
N GLY A 167 -13.50 0.28 25.09
CA GLY A 167 -13.42 -1.02 24.38
C GLY A 167 -12.14 -1.23 23.59
N VAL A 168 -12.04 -2.41 23.01
CA VAL A 168 -10.87 -2.88 22.27
C VAL A 168 -11.21 -3.01 20.79
N PHE A 169 -10.47 -2.32 19.94
CA PHE A 169 -10.61 -2.48 18.49
C PHE A 169 -9.80 -3.68 18.03
N VAL A 170 -10.52 -4.63 17.42
CA VAL A 170 -9.94 -5.85 16.85
C VAL A 170 -10.20 -5.87 15.36
N GLU A 171 -9.13 -5.94 14.60
CA GLU A 171 -9.17 -6.08 13.16
C GLU A 171 -9.44 -7.53 12.78
N LEU A 172 -10.45 -7.73 11.94
CA LEU A 172 -10.81 -9.03 11.35
C LEU A 172 -10.23 -9.17 9.94
N THR A 173 -10.28 -8.10 9.16
CA THR A 173 -9.59 -7.95 7.87
C THR A 173 -8.97 -6.56 7.78
N PRO A 174 -8.08 -6.28 6.83
CA PRO A 174 -7.53 -4.94 6.63
C PRO A 174 -8.57 -3.84 6.48
N ASN A 175 -9.75 -4.16 5.95
CA ASN A 175 -10.85 -3.20 5.79
C ASN A 175 -12.01 -3.42 6.78
N LEU A 176 -11.85 -4.27 7.78
CA LEU A 176 -12.93 -4.51 8.74
C LEU A 176 -12.38 -4.67 10.15
N ALA A 177 -12.83 -3.82 11.05
CA ALA A 177 -12.58 -3.94 12.48
C ALA A 177 -13.89 -3.99 13.26
N GLY A 178 -13.89 -4.78 14.33
CA GLY A 178 -14.96 -4.80 15.32
C GLY A 178 -14.52 -4.14 16.62
N LEU A 179 -15.48 -3.87 17.48
CA LEU A 179 -15.28 -3.33 18.82
C LEU A 179 -15.71 -4.39 19.85
N ALA A 180 -14.75 -4.80 20.68
CA ALA A 180 -15.00 -5.63 21.83
C ALA A 180 -15.20 -4.77 23.09
N GLU A 181 -15.86 -5.32 24.11
CA GLU A 181 -15.97 -4.72 25.43
C GLU A 181 -14.57 -4.55 26.06
N PRO A 182 -14.38 -3.60 26.99
CA PRO A 182 -13.12 -3.44 27.69
C PRO A 182 -12.64 -4.76 28.29
N CYS A 183 -11.37 -5.08 28.10
CA CYS A 183 -10.75 -6.32 28.58
C CYS A 183 -9.38 -5.98 29.17
N GLU A 184 -9.15 -6.39 30.42
CA GLU A 184 -7.87 -6.17 31.07
C GLU A 184 -6.77 -7.12 30.56
N GLY A 185 -5.53 -6.67 30.62
CA GLY A 185 -4.37 -7.47 30.27
C GLY A 185 -4.11 -7.62 28.77
N VAL A 186 -4.93 -6.99 27.90
CA VAL A 186 -4.73 -7.00 26.45
C VAL A 186 -3.99 -5.76 25.97
N ARG A 187 -3.25 -5.88 24.87
CA ARG A 187 -2.49 -4.76 24.27
C ARG A 187 -2.52 -4.79 22.74
N ALA A 188 -2.32 -3.64 22.15
CA ALA A 188 -2.19 -3.53 20.70
C ALA A 188 -1.06 -4.42 20.15
N GLY A 189 -1.31 -5.04 19.00
CA GLY A 189 -0.41 -5.97 18.32
C GLY A 189 -0.60 -7.44 18.69
N GLN A 190 -1.36 -7.77 19.73
CA GLN A 190 -1.69 -9.17 20.06
C GLN A 190 -2.68 -9.76 19.06
N HIS A 191 -2.55 -11.05 18.84
CA HIS A 191 -3.59 -11.87 18.22
C HIS A 191 -4.69 -12.15 19.24
N ALA A 192 -5.92 -12.22 18.78
CA ALA A 192 -7.06 -12.51 19.64
C ALA A 192 -8.04 -13.48 18.95
N GLY A 193 -8.55 -14.42 19.73
CA GLY A 193 -9.76 -15.14 19.41
C GLY A 193 -10.95 -14.29 19.84
N VAL A 194 -11.85 -13.95 18.92
CA VAL A 194 -12.99 -13.11 19.21
C VAL A 194 -14.30 -13.76 18.77
N TYR A 195 -15.29 -13.70 19.66
CA TYR A 195 -16.66 -14.12 19.37
C TYR A 195 -17.45 -12.97 18.78
N ILE A 196 -18.13 -13.19 17.65
CA ILE A 196 -18.95 -12.19 16.96
C ILE A 196 -20.35 -12.17 17.58
N LYS A 197 -20.63 -11.15 18.39
CA LYS A 197 -21.92 -10.97 19.07
C LYS A 197 -23.01 -10.47 18.12
N SER A 198 -22.68 -9.50 17.27
CA SER A 198 -23.59 -8.94 16.27
C SER A 198 -22.88 -8.16 15.19
N ILE A 199 -23.49 -8.14 14.01
CA ILE A 199 -23.07 -7.34 12.84
C ILE A 199 -24.18 -6.34 12.56
N LEU A 200 -23.87 -5.04 12.53
CA LEU A 200 -24.81 -3.93 12.43
C LEU A 200 -24.46 -3.05 11.21
N PRO A 201 -24.96 -3.39 10.01
CA PRO A 201 -24.61 -2.69 8.77
C PRO A 201 -24.98 -1.21 8.79
N GLU A 202 -26.13 -0.86 9.38
CA GLU A 202 -26.60 0.52 9.48
C GLU A 202 -25.68 1.45 10.29
N LYS A 203 -24.78 0.86 11.10
CA LYS A 203 -23.78 1.58 11.92
C LYS A 203 -22.35 1.30 11.50
N MET A 204 -22.14 0.41 10.52
CA MET A 204 -20.82 -0.15 10.17
C MET A 204 -20.09 -0.67 11.43
N LYS A 205 -20.78 -1.42 12.28
CA LYS A 205 -20.23 -1.93 13.55
C LYS A 205 -20.33 -3.44 13.63
N ILE A 206 -19.27 -4.06 14.11
CA ILE A 206 -19.25 -5.44 14.56
C ILE A 206 -18.97 -5.42 16.06
N LYS A 207 -19.87 -6.00 16.84
CA LYS A 207 -19.68 -6.18 18.28
C LYS A 207 -18.99 -7.50 18.55
N LEU A 208 -17.91 -7.46 19.30
CA LEU A 208 -17.06 -8.60 19.61
C LEU A 208 -16.98 -8.85 21.11
N ILE A 209 -16.62 -10.07 21.47
CA ILE A 209 -16.16 -10.44 22.81
C ILE A 209 -14.79 -11.11 22.62
N ILE A 210 -13.77 -10.64 23.34
CA ILE A 210 -12.47 -11.29 23.34
C ILE A 210 -12.58 -12.58 24.16
N VAL A 211 -12.25 -13.71 23.55
CA VAL A 211 -12.22 -15.03 24.18
C VAL A 211 -10.85 -15.27 24.77
N ASP A 212 -9.81 -14.97 24.01
CA ASP A 212 -8.41 -15.04 24.41
C ASP A 212 -7.57 -14.02 23.64
N ALA A 213 -6.40 -13.68 24.17
CA ALA A 213 -5.42 -12.84 23.49
C ALA A 213 -4.00 -13.35 23.81
N PHE A 214 -3.15 -13.38 22.80
CA PHE A 214 -1.81 -13.92 22.92
C PHE A 214 -0.82 -13.25 21.98
N ASP A 215 0.45 -13.31 22.36
CA ASP A 215 1.55 -12.88 21.50
C ASP A 215 1.98 -14.05 20.62
N ALA A 216 2.06 -13.80 19.32
CA ALA A 216 2.58 -14.77 18.40
C ALA A 216 3.36 -14.08 17.26
N PRO A 217 4.52 -14.64 16.86
CA PRO A 217 5.33 -14.11 15.78
C PRO A 217 4.81 -14.57 14.40
N TYR A 218 3.52 -14.39 14.15
CA TYR A 218 2.97 -14.72 12.85
C TYR A 218 3.35 -13.65 11.82
N ALA A 219 3.78 -14.09 10.64
CA ALA A 219 3.91 -13.21 9.51
C ALA A 219 2.53 -12.64 9.15
N PRO A 220 2.46 -11.37 8.67
CA PRO A 220 1.23 -10.82 8.13
C PRO A 220 0.63 -11.77 7.10
N GLN A 221 -0.69 -12.00 7.18
CA GLN A 221 -1.38 -12.79 6.17
C GLN A 221 -1.34 -12.06 4.82
N PRO A 222 -1.21 -12.78 3.70
CA PRO A 222 -1.30 -12.17 2.40
C PRO A 222 -2.59 -11.36 2.25
N VAL A 223 -2.48 -10.18 1.70
CA VAL A 223 -3.63 -9.28 1.50
C VAL A 223 -4.59 -9.91 0.49
N GLN A 224 -5.85 -10.05 0.88
CA GLN A 224 -6.90 -10.50 -0.03
C GLN A 224 -7.46 -9.30 -0.80
N TYR A 225 -7.32 -9.32 -2.11
CA TYR A 225 -7.85 -8.30 -3.01
C TYR A 225 -9.22 -8.69 -3.54
N PHE A 226 -10.15 -7.74 -3.54
CA PHE A 226 -11.44 -7.85 -4.25
C PHE A 226 -11.35 -7.36 -5.69
N LEU A 227 -10.37 -6.49 -5.97
CA LEU A 227 -10.09 -5.93 -7.28
C LEU A 227 -8.59 -5.91 -7.52
N THR A 228 -8.16 -6.39 -8.70
CA THR A 228 -6.75 -6.47 -9.10
C THR A 228 -6.47 -5.80 -10.45
N GLU A 229 -7.52 -5.43 -11.19
CA GLU A 229 -7.43 -4.84 -12.52
C GLU A 229 -8.60 -3.91 -12.82
N GLY A 230 -8.47 -3.09 -13.85
CA GLY A 230 -9.53 -2.19 -14.32
C GLY A 230 -9.36 -0.75 -13.86
N VAL A 231 -10.45 0.00 -13.95
CA VAL A 231 -10.53 1.42 -13.57
C VAL A 231 -11.74 1.63 -12.66
N LEU A 232 -11.48 2.08 -11.45
CA LEU A 232 -12.49 2.45 -10.46
C LEU A 232 -12.91 3.91 -10.70
N ARG A 233 -14.20 4.15 -10.95
CA ARG A 233 -14.74 5.53 -10.99
C ARG A 233 -15.15 6.01 -9.61
N ARG A 234 -15.67 5.10 -8.79
CA ARG A 234 -16.13 5.37 -7.43
C ARG A 234 -16.00 4.13 -6.58
N TRP A 235 -15.58 4.29 -5.35
CA TRP A 235 -15.61 3.26 -4.33
C TRP A 235 -16.36 3.78 -3.11
N ARG A 236 -17.45 3.12 -2.74
CA ARG A 236 -18.20 3.44 -1.55
C ARG A 236 -18.01 2.33 -0.52
N TYR A 237 -17.32 2.67 0.55
CA TYR A 237 -17.07 1.75 1.65
C TYR A 237 -18.33 1.46 2.47
N SER A 238 -19.11 2.51 2.76
CA SER A 238 -20.31 2.44 3.59
C SER A 238 -21.42 1.64 2.91
N PRO A 239 -22.12 0.75 3.64
CA PRO A 239 -23.38 0.16 3.19
C PRO A 239 -24.43 1.23 2.88
N PRO A 240 -25.40 0.93 2.00
CA PRO A 240 -26.48 1.88 1.67
C PRO A 240 -27.29 2.35 2.88
N GLU A 241 -27.48 1.47 3.87
CA GLU A 241 -28.27 1.69 5.09
C GLU A 241 -27.56 2.60 6.08
N CYS A 242 -26.24 2.81 5.94
CA CYS A 242 -25.46 3.63 6.87
C CYS A 242 -25.62 5.11 6.54
N SER A 243 -25.97 5.90 7.55
CA SER A 243 -26.07 7.37 7.41
C SER A 243 -24.70 8.06 7.20
N ARG A 244 -23.62 7.43 7.68
CA ARG A 244 -22.26 7.91 7.45
C ARG A 244 -21.73 7.43 6.11
N VAL A 245 -21.51 8.34 5.19
CA VAL A 245 -20.91 8.04 3.88
C VAL A 245 -19.40 8.10 3.98
N VAL A 246 -18.73 7.02 3.60
CA VAL A 246 -17.28 6.92 3.41
C VAL A 246 -17.06 6.43 1.99
N GLU A 247 -16.47 7.28 1.15
CA GLU A 247 -16.26 6.98 -0.26
C GLU A 247 -15.02 7.65 -0.83
N THR A 248 -14.52 7.12 -1.94
CA THR A 248 -13.51 7.74 -2.80
C THR A 248 -14.07 7.87 -4.20
N VAL A 249 -13.97 9.07 -4.79
CA VAL A 249 -14.30 9.34 -6.19
C VAL A 249 -13.00 9.58 -6.93
N PHE A 250 -12.81 8.91 -8.06
CA PHE A 250 -11.61 8.97 -8.88
C PHE A 250 -11.92 9.74 -10.17
N GLY A 251 -11.44 10.97 -10.23
CA GLY A 251 -11.71 11.87 -11.36
C GLY A 251 -13.18 12.33 -11.43
N GLU A 252 -13.41 13.42 -12.09
CA GLU A 252 -14.73 13.84 -12.57
C GLU A 252 -15.04 13.18 -13.93
#